data_d27a0e2d933fbbccd361951db523b02e
#
_entry.id   d27a0e2d933fbbccd361951db523b02e
#
_cell.length_a   1.000
_cell.length_b   1.000
_cell.length_c   1.000
_cell.angle_alpha   90.00
_cell.angle_beta   90.00
_cell.angle_gamma   90.00
#
_symmetry.space_group_name_H-M   'P 1'
#
loop_
_entity.id
_entity.type
_entity.pdbx_description
1 polymer ?
#
loop_
_entity_poly.entity_id
_entity_poly.type
_entity_poly.pdbx_seq_one_letter_code
_entity_poly.pdbx_strand_id
1 'polypeptide(L)'
;MMQYFSRNNAVAVEPISLVSLARLATPLINEVFKLSKRHGVRGLKKWEASSFPRKIATRIKSLDTVRTIWKSQPLSLQSFFHPPKLNFQGKPEFVTRLSAFEDNSVIIEGIVGQGKSIFLRSLAINEITSNDAQRLPIFIELKDLTSKTDLQGAIFRTLESYDIEIDEETIDFLFRSGKFSLLLDGFDEIEEKIVKATYLHIE
;
A
#
# COMPACT_ATOMS: atom_id res chain seq x y z
N MET A 1 8.74 -44.40 3.20
CA MET A 1 7.37 -44.27 2.68
C MET A 1 7.18 -42.82 2.27
N MET A 2 7.45 -42.47 0.97
CA MET A 2 7.32 -41.12 0.44
C MET A 2 5.86 -40.87 0.15
N GLN A 3 5.22 -39.95 0.86
CA GLN A 3 3.90 -39.47 0.50
C GLN A 3 4.01 -38.45 -0.66
N TYR A 4 3.42 -38.80 -1.79
CA TYR A 4 3.21 -37.94 -2.92
C TYR A 4 2.23 -36.83 -2.53
N PHE A 5 2.69 -35.57 -2.47
CA PHE A 5 1.80 -34.42 -2.44
C PHE A 5 1.17 -34.27 -3.81
N SER A 6 -0.13 -34.49 -3.87
CA SER A 6 -0.98 -34.21 -5.02
C SER A 6 -0.76 -32.77 -5.47
N ARG A 7 -0.47 -32.58 -6.76
CA ARG A 7 -0.49 -31.28 -7.43
C ARG A 7 -1.93 -30.76 -7.39
N ASN A 8 -2.27 -29.98 -6.39
CA ASN A 8 -3.45 -29.14 -6.49
C ASN A 8 -3.24 -28.20 -7.67
N ASN A 9 -4.18 -28.19 -8.60
CA ASN A 9 -4.30 -27.27 -9.71
C ASN A 9 -4.25 -25.85 -9.13
N ALA A 10 -3.07 -25.24 -9.11
CA ALA A 10 -2.94 -23.81 -8.90
C ALA A 10 -3.66 -23.16 -10.09
N VAL A 11 -4.88 -22.70 -9.86
CA VAL A 11 -5.57 -21.84 -10.82
C VAL A 11 -4.61 -20.69 -11.07
N ALA A 12 -4.10 -20.59 -12.27
CA ALA A 12 -3.23 -19.47 -12.66
C ALA A 12 -4.09 -18.21 -12.53
N VAL A 13 -3.89 -17.48 -11.44
CA VAL A 13 -4.52 -16.17 -11.25
C VAL A 13 -3.87 -15.24 -12.27
N GLU A 14 -4.63 -14.86 -13.30
CA GLU A 14 -4.15 -13.90 -14.28
C GLU A 14 -3.84 -12.55 -13.60
N PRO A 15 -2.73 -11.90 -13.96
CA PRO A 15 -2.37 -10.61 -13.38
C PRO A 15 -3.46 -9.58 -13.70
N ILE A 16 -3.94 -8.88 -12.69
CA ILE A 16 -4.97 -7.85 -12.84
C ILE A 16 -4.48 -6.77 -13.82
N SER A 17 -5.30 -6.44 -14.82
CA SER A 17 -4.95 -5.42 -15.80
C SER A 17 -5.00 -4.01 -15.19
N LEU A 18 -4.20 -3.07 -15.75
CA LEU A 18 -4.23 -1.66 -15.34
C LEU A 18 -5.63 -1.03 -15.46
N VAL A 19 -6.38 -1.43 -16.48
CA VAL A 19 -7.75 -0.93 -16.70
C VAL A 19 -8.68 -1.42 -15.58
N SER A 20 -8.56 -2.68 -15.19
CA SER A 20 -9.35 -3.26 -14.09
C SER A 20 -9.01 -2.59 -12.76
N LEU A 21 -7.72 -2.41 -12.45
CA LEU A 21 -7.28 -1.70 -11.25
C LEU A 21 -7.77 -0.25 -11.21
N ALA A 22 -7.67 0.49 -12.31
CA ALA A 22 -8.18 1.85 -12.40
C ALA A 22 -9.70 1.91 -12.16
N ARG A 23 -10.45 0.96 -12.71
CA ARG A 23 -11.90 0.86 -12.51
C ARG A 23 -12.26 0.57 -11.06
N LEU A 24 -11.55 -0.33 -10.39
CA LEU A 24 -11.76 -0.67 -8.99
C LEU A 24 -11.44 0.51 -8.05
N ALA A 25 -10.38 1.29 -8.33
CA ALA A 25 -10.01 2.45 -7.55
C ALA A 25 -10.98 3.64 -7.73
N THR A 26 -11.68 3.75 -8.86
CA THR A 26 -12.51 4.91 -9.22
C THR A 26 -13.58 5.26 -8.18
N PRO A 27 -14.35 4.33 -7.60
CA PRO A 27 -15.36 4.69 -6.59
C PRO A 27 -14.76 5.37 -5.36
N LEU A 28 -13.66 4.83 -4.84
CA LEU A 28 -12.96 5.40 -3.69
C LEU A 28 -12.39 6.79 -4.01
N ILE A 29 -11.80 6.97 -5.18
CA ILE A 29 -11.29 8.25 -5.65
C ILE A 29 -12.41 9.28 -5.73
N ASN A 30 -13.56 8.90 -6.29
CA ASN A 30 -14.72 9.80 -6.39
C ASN A 30 -15.26 10.18 -5.00
N GLU A 31 -15.23 9.28 -4.04
CA GLU A 31 -15.62 9.56 -2.66
C GLU A 31 -14.68 10.58 -2.01
N VAL A 32 -13.36 10.37 -2.10
CA VAL A 32 -12.34 11.31 -1.61
C VAL A 32 -12.54 12.68 -2.25
N PHE A 33 -12.77 12.72 -3.55
CA PHE A 33 -13.00 13.96 -4.28
C PHE A 33 -14.28 14.71 -3.83
N LYS A 34 -15.39 13.99 -3.62
CA LYS A 34 -16.62 14.57 -3.07
C LYS A 34 -16.40 15.16 -1.67
N LEU A 35 -15.66 14.46 -0.83
CA LEU A 35 -15.31 14.92 0.51
C LEU A 35 -14.44 16.18 0.45
N SER A 36 -13.41 16.20 -0.40
CA SER A 36 -12.53 17.36 -0.56
C SER A 36 -13.28 18.62 -1.01
N LYS A 37 -14.23 18.47 -1.95
CA LYS A 37 -15.10 19.59 -2.34
C LYS A 37 -15.94 20.14 -1.21
N ARG A 38 -16.48 19.26 -0.34
CA ARG A 38 -17.27 19.68 0.82
C ARG A 38 -16.44 20.45 1.85
N HIS A 39 -15.15 20.12 1.97
CA HIS A 39 -14.22 20.78 2.87
C HIS A 39 -13.45 21.96 2.23
N GLY A 40 -13.74 22.30 0.95
CA GLY A 40 -13.12 23.42 0.26
C GLY A 40 -11.70 23.19 -0.22
N VAL A 41 -11.16 21.95 -0.09
CA VAL A 41 -9.78 21.60 -0.43
C VAL A 41 -9.50 21.79 -1.92
N ARG A 42 -8.55 22.66 -2.24
CA ARG A 42 -8.24 23.07 -3.63
C ARG A 42 -7.22 22.17 -4.31
N GLY A 43 -6.28 21.58 -3.56
CA GLY A 43 -5.20 20.76 -4.09
C GLY A 43 -5.66 19.51 -4.83
N LEU A 44 -6.90 19.04 -4.61
CA LEU A 44 -7.48 17.89 -5.29
C LEU A 44 -8.30 18.24 -6.54
N LYS A 45 -8.34 19.50 -6.96
CA LYS A 45 -9.11 19.92 -8.16
C LYS A 45 -8.63 19.24 -9.44
N LYS A 46 -7.34 18.96 -9.55
CA LYS A 46 -6.76 18.27 -10.72
C LYS A 46 -7.19 16.81 -10.85
N TRP A 47 -7.76 16.22 -9.80
CA TRP A 47 -8.26 14.84 -9.83
C TRP A 47 -9.45 14.64 -10.78
N GLU A 48 -10.15 15.69 -11.16
CA GLU A 48 -11.21 15.62 -12.17
C GLU A 48 -10.70 15.19 -13.55
N ALA A 49 -9.43 15.42 -13.84
CA ALA A 49 -8.85 15.06 -15.11
C ALA A 49 -8.35 13.59 -15.09
N SER A 50 -9.21 12.66 -15.43
CA SER A 50 -9.05 11.28 -15.96
C SER A 50 -7.72 10.50 -15.75
N SER A 51 -6.60 11.09 -15.36
CA SER A 51 -5.28 10.44 -15.24
C SER A 51 -5.05 9.77 -13.89
N PHE A 52 -5.69 10.26 -12.82
CA PHE A 52 -5.45 9.83 -11.46
C PHE A 52 -5.74 8.34 -11.20
N PRO A 53 -6.89 7.76 -11.60
CA PRO A 53 -7.13 6.33 -11.43
C PRO A 53 -6.07 5.47 -12.11
N ARG A 54 -5.58 5.93 -13.28
CA ARG A 54 -4.54 5.22 -14.02
C ARG A 54 -3.18 5.28 -13.32
N LYS A 55 -2.82 6.39 -12.70
CA LYS A 55 -1.57 6.54 -11.94
C LYS A 55 -1.57 5.64 -10.70
N ILE A 56 -2.67 5.63 -9.94
CA ILE A 56 -2.84 4.69 -8.82
C ILE A 56 -2.74 3.24 -9.32
N ALA A 57 -3.45 2.89 -10.37
CA ALA A 57 -3.40 1.55 -10.95
C ALA A 57 -1.97 1.15 -11.35
N THR A 58 -1.20 2.07 -11.94
CA THR A 58 0.21 1.85 -12.30
C THR A 58 1.06 1.59 -11.07
N ARG A 59 0.88 2.35 -10.00
CA ARG A 59 1.61 2.16 -8.73
C ARG A 59 1.26 0.83 -8.09
N ILE A 60 -0.02 0.51 -7.97
CA ILE A 60 -0.47 -0.79 -7.44
C ILE A 60 0.06 -1.95 -8.29
N LYS A 61 0.06 -1.80 -9.61
CA LYS A 61 0.65 -2.81 -10.51
C LYS A 61 2.15 -2.99 -10.28
N SER A 62 2.87 -1.92 -9.97
CA SER A 62 4.29 -2.03 -9.61
C SER A 62 4.51 -2.81 -8.31
N LEU A 63 3.62 -2.68 -7.32
CA LEU A 63 3.66 -3.48 -6.09
C LEU A 63 3.36 -4.96 -6.34
N ASP A 64 2.47 -5.27 -7.30
CA ASP A 64 2.15 -6.64 -7.69
C ASP A 64 3.28 -7.33 -8.48
N THR A 65 4.21 -6.55 -9.01
CA THR A 65 5.28 -7.07 -9.85
C THR A 65 6.50 -7.44 -9.01
N VAL A 66 6.82 -8.73 -8.95
CA VAL A 66 7.95 -9.26 -8.16
C VAL A 66 8.95 -9.95 -9.08
N ARG A 67 10.22 -9.61 -8.93
CA ARG A 67 11.33 -10.33 -9.57
C ARG A 67 11.84 -11.40 -8.61
N THR A 68 11.96 -12.62 -9.09
CA THR A 68 12.51 -13.74 -8.33
C THR A 68 13.80 -14.21 -8.98
N ILE A 69 14.68 -14.80 -8.19
CA ILE A 69 15.94 -15.39 -8.71
C ILE A 69 15.71 -16.63 -9.57
N TRP A 70 14.52 -17.22 -9.49
CA TRP A 70 14.18 -18.48 -10.15
C TRP A 70 13.54 -18.29 -11.53
N LYS A 71 13.06 -17.09 -11.85
CA LYS A 71 12.41 -16.79 -13.12
C LYS A 71 12.98 -15.51 -13.72
N SER A 72 13.31 -15.55 -15.00
CA SER A 72 13.81 -14.39 -15.75
C SER A 72 12.76 -13.30 -15.95
N GLN A 73 11.47 -13.68 -15.94
CA GLN A 73 10.37 -12.72 -16.10
C GLN A 73 9.72 -12.41 -14.74
N PRO A 74 9.29 -11.15 -14.54
CA PRO A 74 8.56 -10.76 -13.36
C PRO A 74 7.25 -11.56 -13.21
N LEU A 75 6.88 -11.85 -11.97
CA LEU A 75 5.66 -12.55 -11.61
C LEU A 75 4.69 -11.60 -10.91
N SER A 76 3.40 -11.87 -11.05
CA SER A 76 2.39 -11.26 -10.18
C SER A 76 2.52 -11.83 -8.78
N LEU A 77 2.59 -10.95 -7.78
CA LEU A 77 2.63 -11.33 -6.38
C LEU A 77 1.43 -12.21 -6.01
N GLN A 78 0.25 -11.86 -6.49
CA GLN A 78 -0.98 -12.60 -6.22
C GLN A 78 -0.97 -14.03 -6.77
N SER A 79 -0.12 -14.34 -7.75
CA SER A 79 -0.04 -15.68 -8.34
C SER A 79 0.63 -16.73 -7.46
N PHE A 80 1.40 -16.32 -6.46
CA PHE A 80 2.17 -17.26 -5.60
C PHE A 80 2.13 -16.92 -4.11
N PHE A 81 1.61 -15.74 -3.74
CA PHE A 81 1.60 -15.32 -2.35
C PHE A 81 0.53 -16.05 -1.54
N HIS A 82 0.94 -16.54 -0.38
CA HIS A 82 0.05 -17.08 0.65
C HIS A 82 0.15 -16.19 1.90
N PRO A 83 -0.97 -15.67 2.42
CA PRO A 83 -0.95 -14.84 3.61
C PRO A 83 -0.32 -15.57 4.79
N PRO A 84 0.61 -14.96 5.51
CA PRO A 84 1.13 -15.53 6.74
C PRO A 84 0.06 -15.50 7.84
N LYS A 85 0.23 -16.38 8.84
CA LYS A 85 -0.49 -16.21 10.10
C LYS A 85 0.23 -15.17 10.93
N LEU A 86 -0.47 -14.10 11.28
CA LEU A 86 -0.01 -13.12 12.25
C LEU A 86 -0.41 -13.55 13.66
N ASN A 87 0.44 -13.25 14.63
CA ASN A 87 0.13 -13.51 16.03
C ASN A 87 -0.41 -12.22 16.67
N PHE A 88 -1.71 -12.17 16.90
CA PHE A 88 -2.36 -11.11 17.64
C PHE A 88 -2.57 -11.56 19.09
N GLN A 89 -1.84 -10.97 20.02
CA GLN A 89 -1.97 -11.27 21.45
C GLN A 89 -2.01 -12.78 21.78
N GLY A 90 -1.15 -13.55 21.11
CA GLY A 90 -1.05 -14.99 21.29
C GLY A 90 -2.01 -15.83 20.43
N LYS A 91 -2.88 -15.20 19.63
CA LYS A 91 -3.78 -15.90 18.70
C LYS A 91 -3.29 -15.79 17.27
N PRO A 92 -3.08 -16.91 16.55
CA PRO A 92 -2.68 -16.87 15.14
C PRO A 92 -3.89 -16.60 14.25
N GLU A 93 -3.82 -15.53 13.46
CA GLU A 93 -4.89 -15.12 12.54
C GLU A 93 -4.36 -14.90 11.13
N PHE A 94 -5.19 -15.19 10.12
CA PHE A 94 -4.91 -14.82 8.74
C PHE A 94 -5.45 -13.43 8.46
N VAL A 95 -4.57 -12.53 8.08
CA VAL A 95 -4.93 -11.16 7.68
C VAL A 95 -4.66 -11.00 6.20
N THR A 96 -5.67 -10.59 5.47
CA THR A 96 -5.58 -10.37 4.01
C THR A 96 -5.93 -8.94 3.61
N ARG A 97 -6.45 -8.13 4.55
CA ARG A 97 -6.95 -6.77 4.29
C ARG A 97 -6.60 -5.82 5.43
N LEU A 98 -6.47 -4.53 5.10
CA LEU A 98 -6.23 -3.48 6.09
C LEU A 98 -7.39 -3.32 7.07
N SER A 99 -8.61 -3.56 6.62
CA SER A 99 -9.82 -3.51 7.46
C SER A 99 -9.89 -4.57 8.58
N ALA A 100 -9.01 -5.57 8.54
CA ALA A 100 -8.91 -6.55 9.63
C ALA A 100 -8.17 -6.00 10.87
N PHE A 101 -7.48 -4.88 10.74
CA PHE A 101 -6.86 -4.20 11.87
C PHE A 101 -7.84 -3.21 12.47
N GLU A 102 -8.15 -3.36 13.76
CA GLU A 102 -9.05 -2.47 14.50
C GLU A 102 -8.34 -1.17 14.89
N ASP A 103 -7.02 -1.24 15.13
CA ASP A 103 -6.20 -0.11 15.53
C ASP A 103 -5.86 0.81 14.36
N ASN A 104 -5.72 2.10 14.65
CA ASN A 104 -5.31 3.11 13.68
C ASN A 104 -3.83 3.00 13.29
N SER A 105 -2.99 2.46 14.19
CA SER A 105 -1.56 2.25 13.98
C SER A 105 -1.20 0.82 14.36
N VAL A 106 -0.53 0.11 13.43
CA VAL A 106 -0.14 -1.29 13.61
C VAL A 106 1.31 -1.48 13.25
N ILE A 107 2.08 -2.12 14.12
CA ILE A 107 3.45 -2.53 13.85
C ILE A 107 3.47 -4.04 13.58
N ILE A 108 4.04 -4.43 12.44
CA ILE A 108 4.20 -5.82 12.04
C ILE A 108 5.67 -6.21 12.22
N GLU A 109 5.92 -7.03 13.22
CA GLU A 109 7.24 -7.53 13.54
C GLU A 109 7.49 -8.93 12.96
N GLY A 110 8.74 -9.24 12.71
CA GLY A 110 9.17 -10.55 12.26
C GLY A 110 10.64 -10.57 11.89
N ILE A 111 11.25 -11.75 11.88
CA ILE A 111 12.67 -11.90 11.53
C ILE A 111 12.91 -11.62 10.04
N VAL A 112 14.17 -11.37 9.70
CA VAL A 112 14.60 -11.15 8.30
C VAL A 112 14.20 -12.37 7.45
N GLY A 113 13.68 -12.08 6.25
CA GLY A 113 13.26 -13.14 5.30
C GLY A 113 11.86 -13.71 5.51
N GLN A 114 11.11 -13.30 6.52
CA GLN A 114 9.72 -13.76 6.73
C GLN A 114 8.68 -13.16 5.77
N GLY A 115 9.09 -12.30 4.85
CA GLY A 115 8.21 -11.75 3.83
C GLY A 115 7.36 -10.56 4.28
N LYS A 116 7.78 -9.79 5.29
CA LYS A 116 7.07 -8.57 5.75
C LYS A 116 6.72 -7.62 4.60
N SER A 117 7.69 -7.27 3.78
CA SER A 117 7.51 -6.38 2.61
C SER A 117 6.52 -6.94 1.60
N ILE A 118 6.59 -8.23 1.32
CA ILE A 118 5.66 -8.94 0.42
C ILE A 118 4.25 -8.94 1.01
N PHE A 119 4.13 -9.13 2.32
CA PHE A 119 2.85 -9.07 3.01
C PHE A 119 2.25 -7.66 2.95
N LEU A 120 3.01 -6.60 3.25
CA LEU A 120 2.54 -5.21 3.14
C LEU A 120 2.10 -4.86 1.72
N ARG A 121 2.85 -5.28 0.69
CA ARG A 121 2.44 -5.11 -0.71
C ARG A 121 1.13 -5.84 -1.00
N SER A 122 0.95 -7.06 -0.50
CA SER A 122 -0.30 -7.80 -0.69
C SER A 122 -1.49 -7.10 -0.04
N LEU A 123 -1.32 -6.52 1.15
CA LEU A 123 -2.35 -5.73 1.81
C LEU A 123 -2.76 -4.51 0.97
N ALA A 124 -1.79 -3.78 0.41
CA ALA A 124 -2.07 -2.64 -0.46
C ALA A 124 -2.86 -3.04 -1.70
N ILE A 125 -2.48 -4.14 -2.33
CA ILE A 125 -3.16 -4.66 -3.53
C ILE A 125 -4.58 -5.11 -3.18
N ASN A 126 -4.74 -5.89 -2.11
CA ASN A 126 -6.04 -6.43 -1.71
C ASN A 126 -7.00 -5.32 -1.28
N GLU A 127 -6.51 -4.26 -0.64
CA GLU A 127 -7.33 -3.10 -0.29
C GLU A 127 -7.93 -2.46 -1.54
N ILE A 128 -7.11 -2.13 -2.54
CA ILE A 128 -7.60 -1.43 -3.74
C ILE A 128 -8.41 -2.33 -4.68
N THR A 129 -8.19 -3.65 -4.62
CA THR A 129 -8.91 -4.61 -5.47
C THR A 129 -10.21 -5.10 -4.84
N SER A 130 -10.46 -4.72 -3.59
CA SER A 130 -11.69 -5.05 -2.89
C SER A 130 -12.87 -4.20 -3.39
N ASN A 131 -14.03 -4.80 -3.53
CA ASN A 131 -15.26 -4.09 -3.92
C ASN A 131 -15.74 -3.12 -2.84
N ASP A 132 -15.30 -3.30 -1.60
CA ASP A 132 -15.62 -2.50 -0.43
C ASP A 132 -14.40 -1.72 0.09
N ALA A 133 -13.46 -1.39 -0.79
CA ALA A 133 -12.29 -0.59 -0.46
C ALA A 133 -12.70 0.74 0.21
N GLN A 134 -12.20 0.98 1.41
CA GLN A 134 -12.54 2.18 2.20
C GLN A 134 -11.41 3.19 2.23
N ARG A 135 -10.17 2.76 2.02
CA ARG A 135 -8.96 3.58 2.15
C ARG A 135 -8.05 3.38 0.95
N LEU A 136 -7.44 4.47 0.51
CA LEU A 136 -6.43 4.43 -0.53
C LEU A 136 -5.07 4.09 0.10
N PRO A 137 -4.44 2.97 -0.25
CA PRO A 137 -3.15 2.61 0.30
C PRO A 137 -2.03 3.44 -0.34
N ILE A 138 -1.21 4.07 0.51
CA ILE A 138 0.01 4.76 0.13
C ILE A 138 1.19 3.95 0.64
N PHE A 139 1.95 3.34 -0.27
CA PHE A 139 3.07 2.48 0.06
C PHE A 139 4.39 3.25 -0.07
N ILE A 140 5.18 3.25 1.01
CA ILE A 140 6.46 3.96 1.10
C ILE A 140 7.53 2.98 1.56
N GLU A 141 8.61 2.86 0.78
CA GLU A 141 9.82 2.13 1.17
C GLU A 141 10.72 3.06 1.96
N LEU A 142 10.85 2.81 3.27
CA LEU A 142 11.59 3.68 4.18
C LEU A 142 13.10 3.68 3.93
N LYS A 143 13.63 2.65 3.26
CA LYS A 143 15.03 2.61 2.81
C LYS A 143 15.39 3.76 1.86
N ASP A 144 14.39 4.35 1.20
CA ASP A 144 14.58 5.48 0.28
C ASP A 144 14.68 6.83 1.02
N LEU A 145 14.50 6.83 2.34
CA LEU A 145 14.74 7.99 3.18
C LEU A 145 16.24 8.28 3.27
N THR A 146 16.58 9.55 3.20
CA THR A 146 17.95 10.03 3.29
C THR A 146 18.00 11.22 4.25
N SER A 147 19.20 11.69 4.61
CA SER A 147 19.36 12.93 5.38
C SER A 147 18.76 14.18 4.72
N LYS A 148 18.43 14.09 3.42
CA LYS A 148 17.79 15.16 2.64
C LYS A 148 16.28 14.94 2.42
N THR A 149 15.78 13.78 2.75
CA THR A 149 14.39 13.40 2.55
C THR A 149 13.90 12.64 3.76
N ASP A 150 13.18 13.35 4.61
CA ASP A 150 12.47 12.78 5.74
C ASP A 150 11.18 12.04 5.31
N LEU A 151 10.47 11.47 6.27
CA LEU A 151 9.20 10.76 6.02
C LEU A 151 8.17 11.68 5.38
N GLN A 152 8.05 12.92 5.83
CA GLN A 152 7.11 13.89 5.26
C GLN A 152 7.43 14.16 3.79
N GLY A 153 8.68 14.38 3.45
CA GLY A 153 9.11 14.56 2.06
C GLY A 153 8.89 13.31 1.19
N ALA A 154 8.99 12.09 1.76
CA ALA A 154 8.68 10.87 1.04
C ALA A 154 7.16 10.73 0.78
N ILE A 155 6.33 11.07 1.76
CA ILE A 155 4.88 11.14 1.61
C ILE A 155 4.52 12.15 0.51
N PHE A 156 5.08 13.35 0.56
CA PHE A 156 4.82 14.40 -0.43
C PHE A 156 5.16 13.95 -1.84
N ARG A 157 6.36 13.41 -2.07
CA ARG A 157 6.74 12.89 -3.40
C ARG A 157 5.80 11.78 -3.88
N THR A 158 5.34 10.93 -2.98
CA THR A 158 4.38 9.88 -3.34
C THR A 158 3.06 10.48 -3.77
N LEU A 159 2.54 11.46 -3.03
CA LEU A 159 1.29 12.16 -3.36
C LEU A 159 1.42 12.97 -4.66
N GLU A 160 2.53 13.68 -4.87
CA GLU A 160 2.82 14.39 -6.12
C GLU A 160 2.83 13.44 -7.33
N SER A 161 3.34 12.21 -7.15
CA SER A 161 3.30 11.19 -8.20
C SER A 161 1.88 10.80 -8.61
N TYR A 162 0.89 11.10 -7.76
CA TYR A 162 -0.54 10.93 -8.02
C TYR A 162 -1.23 12.21 -8.51
N ASP A 163 -0.49 13.26 -8.89
CA ASP A 163 -1.02 14.58 -9.26
C ASP A 163 -1.78 15.29 -8.13
N ILE A 164 -1.47 14.98 -6.89
CA ILE A 164 -2.00 15.70 -5.73
C ILE A 164 -1.14 16.94 -5.53
N GLU A 165 -1.76 18.11 -5.59
CA GLU A 165 -1.09 19.36 -5.24
C GLU A 165 -0.92 19.43 -3.73
N ILE A 166 0.34 19.53 -3.29
CA ILE A 166 0.71 19.49 -1.88
C ILE A 166 0.65 20.90 -1.31
N ASP A 167 -0.39 21.16 -0.54
CA ASP A 167 -0.52 22.31 0.35
C ASP A 167 -0.93 21.84 1.74
N GLU A 168 -0.81 22.71 2.73
CA GLU A 168 -1.10 22.40 4.14
C GLU A 168 -2.55 21.91 4.32
N GLU A 169 -3.50 22.56 3.65
CA GLU A 169 -4.93 22.19 3.69
C GLU A 169 -5.16 20.78 3.12
N THR A 170 -4.51 20.46 2.01
CA THR A 170 -4.61 19.14 1.37
C THR A 170 -4.03 18.05 2.26
N ILE A 171 -2.88 18.30 2.88
CA ILE A 171 -2.24 17.34 3.79
C ILE A 171 -3.12 17.07 5.01
N ASP A 172 -3.58 18.13 5.68
CA ASP A 172 -4.46 17.99 6.85
C ASP A 172 -5.73 17.19 6.49
N PHE A 173 -6.34 17.53 5.35
CA PHE A 173 -7.50 16.78 4.85
C PHE A 173 -7.18 15.29 4.62
N LEU A 174 -6.06 14.96 3.96
CA LEU A 174 -5.71 13.58 3.65
C LEU A 174 -5.55 12.75 4.93
N PHE A 175 -4.84 13.28 5.93
CA PHE A 175 -4.64 12.58 7.20
C PHE A 175 -5.92 12.46 8.03
N ARG A 176 -6.75 13.51 8.09
CA ARG A 176 -7.98 13.52 8.91
C ARG A 176 -9.17 12.86 8.24
N SER A 177 -9.15 12.67 6.94
CA SER A 177 -10.30 12.10 6.21
C SER A 177 -10.58 10.64 6.53
N GLY A 178 -9.58 9.89 7.06
CA GLY A 178 -9.65 8.44 7.24
C GLY A 178 -9.72 7.65 5.93
N LYS A 179 -9.48 8.31 4.78
CA LYS A 179 -9.55 7.69 3.44
C LYS A 179 -8.22 7.23 2.89
N PHE A 180 -7.15 7.35 3.68
CA PHE A 180 -5.81 6.93 3.32
C PHE A 180 -5.25 5.99 4.38
N SER A 181 -4.42 5.05 3.94
CA SER A 181 -3.61 4.20 4.82
C SER A 181 -2.17 4.28 4.38
N LEU A 182 -1.28 4.68 5.29
CA LEU A 182 0.16 4.63 5.06
C LEU A 182 0.68 3.24 5.37
N LEU A 183 1.38 2.63 4.42
CA LEU A 183 2.08 1.38 4.60
C LEU A 183 3.58 1.67 4.50
N LEU A 184 4.26 1.60 5.63
CA LEU A 184 5.67 1.94 5.77
C LEU A 184 6.48 0.64 5.84
N ASP A 185 7.31 0.38 4.82
CA ASP A 185 8.11 -0.83 4.69
C ASP A 185 9.59 -0.56 4.96
N GLY A 186 10.27 -1.49 5.63
CA GLY A 186 11.71 -1.43 5.83
C GLY A 186 12.15 -0.50 6.96
N PHE A 187 11.43 -0.45 8.07
CA PHE A 187 11.80 0.36 9.22
C PHE A 187 13.16 -0.02 9.83
N ASP A 188 13.51 -1.29 9.74
CA ASP A 188 14.80 -1.84 10.16
C ASP A 188 15.97 -1.54 9.18
N GLU A 189 15.67 -1.00 8.01
CA GLU A 189 16.64 -0.62 6.98
C GLU A 189 17.02 0.89 7.02
N ILE A 190 16.37 1.68 7.87
CA ILE A 190 16.62 3.12 7.98
C ILE A 190 17.91 3.37 8.75
N GLU A 191 18.73 4.31 8.27
CA GLU A 191 19.90 4.79 9.03
C GLU A 191 19.47 5.36 10.39
N GLU A 192 20.18 5.01 11.46
CA GLU A 192 19.88 5.41 12.85
C GLU A 192 19.67 6.92 13.04
N LYS A 193 20.39 7.74 12.27
CA LYS A 193 20.25 9.20 12.30
C LYS A 193 18.88 9.69 11.79
N ILE A 194 18.25 8.94 10.90
CA ILE A 194 16.96 9.27 10.28
C ILE A 194 15.83 8.77 11.16
N VAL A 195 16.04 7.68 11.89
CA VAL A 195 15.04 7.07 12.78
C VAL A 195 14.47 8.10 13.76
N LYS A 196 15.32 8.91 14.39
CA LYS A 196 14.87 9.94 15.36
C LYS A 196 13.95 10.99 14.74
N ALA A 197 14.26 11.44 13.52
CA ALA A 197 13.41 12.39 12.80
C ALA A 197 12.08 11.77 12.38
N THR A 198 12.07 10.48 12.06
CA THR A 198 10.88 9.74 11.63
C THR A 198 9.91 9.50 12.79
N TYR A 199 10.41 9.22 13.99
CA TYR A 199 9.55 9.02 15.17
C TYR A 199 8.73 10.27 15.54
N LEU A 200 9.29 11.46 15.37
CA LEU A 200 8.59 12.72 15.68
C LEU A 200 7.38 13.00 14.77
N HIS A 201 7.22 12.27 13.67
CA HIS A 201 6.12 12.44 12.71
C HIS A 201 5.07 11.31 12.75
N ILE A 202 5.29 10.28 13.57
CA ILE A 202 4.37 9.12 13.68
C ILE A 202 3.48 9.21 14.93
N GLU A 203 3.86 10.01 15.93
CA GLU A 203 3.02 10.33 17.09
C GLU A 203 2.01 11.45 16.76
#